data_6b642878e64720b584a1a219558a18c8
#
_entry.id   6b642878e64720b584a1a219558a18c8
#
_cell.length_a   1.000
_cell.length_b   1.000
_cell.length_c   1.000
_cell.angle_alpha   90.00
_cell.angle_beta   90.00
_cell.angle_gamma   90.00
#
_symmetry.space_group_name_H-M   'P 1'
#
loop_
_entity.id
_entity.type
_entity.pdbx_description
1 polymer ?
#
loop_
_entity_poly.entity_id
_entity_poly.type
_entity_poly.pdbx_seq_one_letter_code
_entity_poly.pdbx_strand_id
1 'polypeptide(L)'
;MESGNLAWVLISAALVLFMTPGLAFFYGGMDRGRNVLNMLMMNFYCVLIIPVLWVALGYSLAQTPFDNDFIGGFDSFFLKDITGAGDGMSLAIVAFLGMFAAITPALISGAVADRMKFSAWAVFVPIWFLLVYVPVFKWVYGGWLGQRGSIDFAGGTAIHVNAGIAALAAVLVLGKRKSAPTPPHSMPLVMIGTGILWFGWFGFNAGSALAANGQAAQAFLNTFLAGAAAGLAWVLVEWLRDGHPTNLGAASGIVAGLVAITPAAGYVSGPSPILIGLIAGAVCCYAVRLKNKFGYDDALDVVGVHFVGGLVGSLLIGFFANPAFFDGAFMKGIFYGGGAKLLLEQAIANGAAIVWSFVLTYGIMMVLKKTIGVRVSEESEAAGLDLAEHGETAYNN
;
A
#
# COMPACT_ATOMS: atom_id res chain seq x y z
N MET A 1 -14.22 9.59 26.66
CA MET A 1 -13.20 8.83 25.91
C MET A 1 -13.78 8.20 24.64
N GLU A 2 -14.95 7.55 24.70
CA GLU A 2 -15.53 6.89 23.53
C GLU A 2 -15.83 7.83 22.35
N SER A 3 -16.44 9.00 22.59
CA SER A 3 -16.73 9.98 21.54
C SER A 3 -15.48 10.54 20.85
N GLY A 4 -14.38 10.74 21.60
CA GLY A 4 -13.10 11.15 21.04
C GLY A 4 -12.47 10.06 20.15
N ASN A 5 -12.54 8.81 20.57
CA ASN A 5 -12.05 7.67 19.79
C ASN A 5 -12.87 7.49 18.50
N LEU A 6 -14.19 7.56 18.59
CA LEU A 6 -15.08 7.49 17.43
C LEU A 6 -14.78 8.62 16.42
N ALA A 7 -14.67 9.86 16.90
CA ALA A 7 -14.34 11.00 16.04
C ALA A 7 -12.98 10.81 15.36
N TRP A 8 -11.97 10.28 16.10
CA TRP A 8 -10.65 10.00 15.57
C TRP A 8 -10.68 8.95 14.46
N VAL A 9 -11.39 7.84 14.67
CA VAL A 9 -11.50 6.78 13.65
C VAL A 9 -12.24 7.26 12.42
N LEU A 10 -13.35 8.01 12.58
CA LEU A 10 -14.11 8.57 11.46
C LEU A 10 -13.28 9.54 10.61
N ILE A 11 -12.57 10.50 11.24
CA ILE A 11 -11.72 11.41 10.48
C ILE A 11 -10.53 10.67 9.85
N SER A 12 -9.97 9.67 10.52
CA SER A 12 -8.91 8.84 9.97
C SER A 12 -9.38 8.04 8.75
N ALA A 13 -10.61 7.50 8.77
CA ALA A 13 -11.20 6.84 7.61
C ALA A 13 -11.33 7.81 6.42
N ALA A 14 -11.79 9.05 6.66
CA ALA A 14 -11.89 10.07 5.61
C ALA A 14 -10.50 10.45 5.05
N LEU A 15 -9.49 10.56 5.91
CA LEU A 15 -8.11 10.82 5.49
C LEU A 15 -7.54 9.68 4.62
N VAL A 16 -7.80 8.42 4.97
CA VAL A 16 -7.37 7.25 4.16
C VAL A 16 -8.12 7.19 2.83
N LEU A 17 -9.44 7.49 2.81
CA LEU A 17 -10.16 7.61 1.54
C LEU A 17 -9.49 8.62 0.62
N PHE A 18 -9.09 9.77 1.16
CA PHE A 18 -8.46 10.84 0.39
C PHE A 18 -7.08 10.45 -0.20
N MET A 19 -6.42 9.44 0.37
CA MET A 19 -5.15 8.94 -0.16
C MET A 19 -5.31 8.29 -1.55
N THR A 20 -6.43 7.62 -1.85
CA THR A 20 -6.59 6.99 -3.17
C THR A 20 -6.67 8.03 -4.31
N PRO A 21 -7.45 9.13 -4.24
CA PRO A 21 -7.28 10.26 -5.15
C PRO A 21 -5.86 10.84 -5.16
N GLY A 22 -5.19 10.95 -4.00
CA GLY A 22 -3.80 11.39 -3.92
C GLY A 22 -2.86 10.50 -4.71
N LEU A 23 -3.02 9.17 -4.60
CA LEU A 23 -2.29 8.17 -5.37
C LEU A 23 -2.58 8.31 -6.87
N ALA A 24 -3.85 8.52 -7.23
CA ALA A 24 -4.25 8.73 -8.61
C ALA A 24 -3.56 9.95 -9.25
N PHE A 25 -3.41 11.06 -8.52
CA PHE A 25 -2.66 12.23 -8.97
C PHE A 25 -1.15 11.99 -8.98
N PHE A 26 -0.62 11.31 -7.97
CA PHE A 26 0.81 10.95 -7.91
C PHE A 26 1.22 10.10 -9.12
N TYR A 27 0.48 9.02 -9.37
CA TYR A 27 0.71 8.15 -10.52
C TYR A 27 0.35 8.83 -11.84
N GLY A 28 -0.80 9.50 -11.90
CA GLY A 28 -1.25 10.19 -13.09
C GLY A 28 -0.29 11.28 -13.54
N GLY A 29 0.34 12.00 -12.60
CA GLY A 29 1.37 12.98 -12.90
C GLY A 29 2.67 12.37 -13.46
N MET A 30 3.02 11.15 -13.00
CA MET A 30 4.18 10.40 -13.48
C MET A 30 3.94 9.74 -14.85
N ASP A 31 2.70 9.37 -15.14
CA ASP A 31 2.31 8.73 -16.40
C ASP A 31 2.36 9.71 -17.58
N ARG A 32 2.08 9.25 -18.80
CA ARG A 32 1.94 10.12 -19.97
C ARG A 32 0.63 10.91 -19.92
N GLY A 33 0.64 12.17 -20.40
CA GLY A 33 -0.53 13.04 -20.36
C GLY A 33 -1.79 12.50 -21.07
N ARG A 34 -1.64 11.49 -21.95
CA ARG A 34 -2.72 10.79 -22.65
C ARG A 34 -3.15 9.46 -22.01
N ASN A 35 -2.65 9.19 -20.80
CA ASN A 35 -3.00 8.03 -19.98
C ASN A 35 -3.44 8.44 -18.57
N VAL A 36 -3.48 9.74 -18.28
CA VAL A 36 -3.75 10.23 -16.92
C VAL A 36 -5.17 9.90 -16.48
N LEU A 37 -6.17 9.99 -17.36
CA LEU A 37 -7.56 9.63 -17.02
C LEU A 37 -7.71 8.12 -16.80
N ASN A 38 -7.03 7.30 -17.62
CA ASN A 38 -6.99 5.86 -17.38
C ASN A 38 -6.39 5.54 -16.01
N MET A 39 -5.31 6.20 -15.60
CA MET A 39 -4.72 6.02 -14.27
C MET A 39 -5.66 6.47 -13.16
N LEU A 40 -6.33 7.62 -13.32
CA LEU A 40 -7.36 8.08 -12.40
C LEU A 40 -8.49 7.04 -12.28
N MET A 41 -9.02 6.57 -13.41
CA MET A 41 -10.10 5.58 -13.44
C MET A 41 -9.70 4.26 -12.78
N MET A 42 -8.49 3.75 -13.00
CA MET A 42 -8.01 2.51 -12.35
C MET A 42 -7.99 2.64 -10.83
N ASN A 43 -7.60 3.80 -10.30
CA ASN A 43 -7.59 4.07 -8.86
C ASN A 43 -9.00 4.29 -8.30
N PHE A 44 -9.80 5.13 -8.94
CA PHE A 44 -11.18 5.39 -8.51
C PHE A 44 -12.05 4.13 -8.59
N TYR A 45 -11.83 3.27 -9.58
CA TYR A 45 -12.52 1.98 -9.65
C TYR A 45 -12.32 1.13 -8.39
N CYS A 46 -11.13 1.15 -7.80
CA CYS A 46 -10.90 0.46 -6.53
C CYS A 46 -11.76 1.02 -5.39
N VAL A 47 -11.92 2.35 -5.33
CA VAL A 47 -12.81 3.00 -4.35
C VAL A 47 -14.29 2.72 -4.62
N LEU A 48 -14.67 2.49 -5.87
CA LEU A 48 -16.07 2.17 -6.22
C LEU A 48 -16.43 0.72 -5.88
N ILE A 49 -15.57 -0.23 -6.21
CA ILE A 49 -15.91 -1.67 -6.10
C ILE A 49 -15.57 -2.27 -4.74
N ILE A 50 -14.40 -1.92 -4.18
CA ILE A 50 -13.90 -2.61 -2.99
C ILE A 50 -14.73 -2.34 -1.73
N PRO A 51 -15.19 -1.11 -1.41
CA PRO A 51 -16.05 -0.90 -0.25
C PRO A 51 -17.35 -1.70 -0.30
N VAL A 52 -17.93 -1.89 -1.49
CA VAL A 52 -19.12 -2.72 -1.68
C VAL A 52 -18.80 -4.19 -1.38
N LEU A 53 -17.70 -4.70 -1.92
CA LEU A 53 -17.27 -6.09 -1.66
C LEU A 53 -16.80 -6.28 -0.21
N TRP A 54 -16.19 -5.25 0.40
CA TRP A 54 -15.77 -5.27 1.79
C TRP A 54 -16.95 -5.45 2.72
N VAL A 55 -17.99 -4.66 2.57
CA VAL A 55 -19.22 -4.75 3.37
C VAL A 55 -19.98 -6.05 3.06
N ALA A 56 -20.06 -6.44 1.78
CA ALA A 56 -20.79 -7.64 1.40
C ALA A 56 -20.15 -8.91 1.95
N LEU A 57 -18.83 -9.05 1.86
CA LEU A 57 -18.14 -10.31 2.14
C LEU A 57 -16.78 -10.13 2.80
N GLY A 58 -15.97 -9.18 2.33
CA GLY A 58 -14.56 -9.06 2.70
C GLY A 58 -14.33 -8.86 4.19
N TYR A 59 -15.13 -8.00 4.84
CA TYR A 59 -15.04 -7.77 6.28
C TYR A 59 -15.29 -9.07 7.07
N SER A 60 -16.33 -9.81 6.71
CA SER A 60 -16.65 -11.07 7.37
C SER A 60 -15.50 -12.07 7.27
N LEU A 61 -14.95 -12.26 6.07
CA LEU A 61 -13.83 -13.18 5.85
C LEU A 61 -12.51 -12.72 6.49
N ALA A 62 -12.33 -11.41 6.69
CA ALA A 62 -11.11 -10.83 7.27
C ALA A 62 -11.13 -10.76 8.80
N GLN A 63 -12.29 -10.49 9.41
CA GLN A 63 -12.37 -10.10 10.82
C GLN A 63 -13.10 -11.11 11.71
N THR A 64 -14.15 -11.80 11.20
CA THR A 64 -14.90 -12.69 12.06
C THR A 64 -14.11 -13.93 12.47
N PRO A 65 -14.31 -14.41 13.70
CA PRO A 65 -13.78 -15.69 14.12
C PRO A 65 -14.27 -16.82 13.18
N PHE A 66 -13.40 -17.73 12.89
CA PHE A 66 -13.69 -18.97 12.23
C PHE A 66 -12.82 -20.06 12.88
N ASP A 67 -13.17 -21.34 12.73
CA ASP A 67 -12.44 -22.44 13.37
C ASP A 67 -11.00 -22.65 12.81
N ASN A 68 -10.50 -21.67 12.07
CA ASN A 68 -9.13 -21.65 11.58
C ASN A 68 -8.57 -20.21 11.52
N ASP A 69 -7.24 -20.11 11.51
CA ASP A 69 -6.50 -18.86 11.52
C ASP A 69 -6.21 -18.29 10.13
N PHE A 70 -6.76 -18.88 9.08
CA PHE A 70 -6.43 -18.56 7.69
C PHE A 70 -7.48 -17.67 7.02
N ILE A 71 -8.78 -17.87 7.36
CA ILE A 71 -9.89 -17.09 6.80
C ILE A 71 -11.03 -17.02 7.82
N GLY A 72 -11.76 -15.89 7.85
CA GLY A 72 -12.95 -15.72 8.68
C GLY A 72 -14.19 -16.43 8.13
N GLY A 73 -15.26 -16.39 8.91
CA GLY A 73 -16.57 -16.97 8.56
C GLY A 73 -17.48 -16.00 7.81
N PHE A 74 -18.77 -16.36 7.74
CA PHE A 74 -19.83 -15.58 7.09
C PHE A 74 -20.75 -14.87 8.08
N ASP A 75 -20.35 -14.78 9.37
CA ASP A 75 -21.22 -14.29 10.42
C ASP A 75 -21.57 -12.80 10.28
N SER A 76 -20.62 -12.01 9.77
CA SER A 76 -20.80 -10.58 9.47
C SER A 76 -21.11 -10.28 7.99
N PHE A 77 -21.64 -11.26 7.24
CA PHE A 77 -22.05 -11.06 5.84
C PHE A 77 -23.08 -9.92 5.74
N PHE A 78 -22.79 -8.91 4.89
CA PHE A 78 -23.52 -7.63 4.79
C PHE A 78 -23.66 -6.92 6.18
N LEU A 79 -22.69 -7.11 7.08
CA LEU A 79 -22.68 -6.52 8.44
C LEU A 79 -23.95 -6.82 9.25
N LYS A 80 -24.60 -7.99 9.04
CA LYS A 80 -25.89 -8.33 9.66
C LYS A 80 -25.87 -8.34 11.20
N ASP A 81 -24.70 -8.46 11.80
CA ASP A 81 -24.45 -8.42 13.24
C ASP A 81 -24.00 -7.03 13.75
N ILE A 82 -23.82 -6.06 12.86
CA ILE A 82 -23.37 -4.69 13.16
C ILE A 82 -24.39 -3.69 12.58
N THR A 83 -25.56 -3.59 13.20
CA THR A 83 -26.69 -2.84 12.60
C THR A 83 -27.29 -1.78 13.50
N GLY A 84 -26.90 -1.72 14.79
CA GLY A 84 -27.47 -0.84 15.78
C GLY A 84 -26.78 0.50 15.91
N ALA A 85 -27.49 1.53 16.35
CA ALA A 85 -26.88 2.82 16.67
C ALA A 85 -25.81 2.71 17.78
N GLY A 86 -25.87 1.66 18.62
CA GLY A 86 -24.84 1.33 19.60
C GLY A 86 -23.52 0.83 19.02
N ASP A 87 -23.51 0.42 17.75
CA ASP A 87 -22.34 -0.15 17.06
C ASP A 87 -21.47 0.91 16.35
N GLY A 88 -21.58 2.19 16.74
CA GLY A 88 -20.92 3.30 16.07
C GLY A 88 -19.41 3.12 15.91
N MET A 89 -18.70 2.59 16.91
CA MET A 89 -17.27 2.31 16.83
C MET A 89 -16.99 1.16 15.85
N SER A 90 -17.76 0.09 15.88
CA SER A 90 -17.61 -1.05 14.96
C SER A 90 -17.84 -0.60 13.52
N LEU A 91 -18.86 0.21 13.25
CA LEU A 91 -19.13 0.78 11.93
C LEU A 91 -17.99 1.70 11.45
N ALA A 92 -17.45 2.52 12.35
CA ALA A 92 -16.30 3.38 12.03
C ALA A 92 -15.05 2.55 11.68
N ILE A 93 -14.80 1.46 12.40
CA ILE A 93 -13.70 0.52 12.10
C ILE A 93 -13.95 -0.19 10.78
N VAL A 94 -15.16 -0.65 10.48
CA VAL A 94 -15.52 -1.23 9.17
C VAL A 94 -15.19 -0.26 8.06
N ALA A 95 -15.60 1.01 8.19
CA ALA A 95 -15.31 2.05 7.19
C ALA A 95 -13.81 2.29 7.06
N PHE A 96 -13.09 2.44 8.17
CA PHE A 96 -11.64 2.66 8.20
C PHE A 96 -10.88 1.54 7.49
N LEU A 97 -11.12 0.29 7.86
CA LEU A 97 -10.48 -0.88 7.25
C LEU A 97 -10.89 -1.08 5.79
N GLY A 98 -12.11 -0.69 5.42
CA GLY A 98 -12.57 -0.71 4.03
C GLY A 98 -11.77 0.24 3.13
N MET A 99 -11.29 1.38 3.66
CA MET A 99 -10.42 2.29 2.89
C MET A 99 -9.02 1.69 2.67
N PHE A 100 -8.49 0.93 3.62
CA PHE A 100 -7.26 0.14 3.45
C PHE A 100 -7.42 -0.93 2.37
N ALA A 101 -8.55 -1.63 2.40
CA ALA A 101 -8.88 -2.63 1.39
C ALA A 101 -8.95 -2.02 -0.02
N ALA A 102 -9.48 -0.79 -0.14
CA ALA A 102 -9.64 -0.10 -1.43
C ALA A 102 -8.30 0.39 -2.00
N ILE A 103 -7.43 1.00 -1.16
CA ILE A 103 -6.16 1.54 -1.65
C ILE A 103 -5.15 0.44 -2.02
N THR A 104 -5.22 -0.73 -1.40
CA THR A 104 -4.22 -1.79 -1.59
C THR A 104 -4.12 -2.26 -3.06
N PRO A 105 -5.20 -2.66 -3.76
CA PRO A 105 -5.11 -2.97 -5.18
C PRO A 105 -4.79 -1.73 -6.03
N ALA A 106 -5.21 -0.53 -5.61
CA ALA A 106 -4.88 0.71 -6.33
C ALA A 106 -3.37 0.93 -6.45
N LEU A 107 -2.57 0.53 -5.46
CA LEU A 107 -1.11 0.58 -5.53
C LEU A 107 -0.55 -0.19 -6.73
N ILE A 108 -1.15 -1.32 -7.09
CA ILE A 108 -0.67 -2.18 -8.19
C ILE A 108 -0.81 -1.47 -9.55
N SER A 109 -1.78 -0.55 -9.69
CA SER A 109 -2.05 0.16 -10.94
C SER A 109 -0.81 0.87 -11.51
N GLY A 110 0.03 1.43 -10.64
CA GLY A 110 1.25 2.10 -11.05
C GLY A 110 2.24 1.21 -11.82
N ALA A 111 2.31 -0.07 -11.49
CA ALA A 111 3.20 -1.00 -12.16
C ALA A 111 2.72 -1.38 -13.57
N VAL A 112 1.42 -1.50 -13.77
CA VAL A 112 0.78 -1.94 -15.03
C VAL A 112 0.37 -0.77 -15.93
N ALA A 113 0.69 0.44 -15.55
CA ALA A 113 0.42 1.66 -16.30
C ALA A 113 0.84 1.56 -17.77
N ASP A 114 0.22 2.37 -18.60
CA ASP A 114 0.44 2.51 -20.05
C ASP A 114 -0.04 1.34 -20.93
N ARG A 115 -0.39 0.16 -20.38
CA ARG A 115 -0.57 -1.03 -21.24
C ARG A 115 -1.62 -2.05 -20.78
N MET A 116 -2.12 -1.96 -19.54
CA MET A 116 -3.17 -2.88 -19.08
C MET A 116 -4.54 -2.43 -19.56
N LYS A 117 -5.35 -3.35 -20.11
CA LYS A 117 -6.75 -3.08 -20.44
C LYS A 117 -7.53 -2.76 -19.18
N PHE A 118 -8.38 -1.73 -19.23
CA PHE A 118 -9.26 -1.40 -18.12
C PHE A 118 -10.25 -2.53 -17.79
N SER A 119 -10.79 -3.21 -18.82
CA SER A 119 -11.67 -4.38 -18.61
C SER A 119 -10.98 -5.53 -17.85
N ALA A 120 -9.70 -5.76 -18.10
CA ALA A 120 -8.92 -6.74 -17.35
C ALA A 120 -8.65 -6.28 -15.91
N TRP A 121 -8.37 -4.99 -15.71
CA TRP A 121 -8.24 -4.38 -14.38
C TRP A 121 -9.52 -4.52 -13.57
N ALA A 122 -10.67 -4.24 -14.20
CA ALA A 122 -11.99 -4.32 -13.56
C ALA A 122 -12.34 -5.72 -13.07
N VAL A 123 -11.86 -6.77 -13.73
CA VAL A 123 -12.02 -8.17 -13.29
C VAL A 123 -10.92 -8.57 -12.30
N PHE A 124 -9.69 -8.09 -12.51
CA PHE A 124 -8.56 -8.38 -11.64
C PHE A 124 -8.79 -7.92 -10.20
N VAL A 125 -9.21 -6.67 -10.00
CA VAL A 125 -9.32 -6.04 -8.67
C VAL A 125 -10.22 -6.82 -7.71
N PRO A 126 -11.48 -7.17 -8.04
CA PRO A 126 -12.34 -7.92 -7.11
C PRO A 126 -11.82 -9.34 -6.83
N ILE A 127 -11.27 -10.03 -7.82
CA ILE A 127 -10.70 -11.37 -7.63
C ILE A 127 -9.47 -11.31 -6.74
N TRP A 128 -8.54 -10.39 -7.02
CA TRP A 128 -7.32 -10.20 -6.24
C TRP A 128 -7.64 -9.79 -4.79
N PHE A 129 -8.61 -8.90 -4.61
CA PHE A 129 -9.06 -8.49 -3.28
C PHE A 129 -9.52 -9.70 -2.45
N LEU A 130 -10.40 -10.54 -2.99
CA LEU A 130 -10.94 -11.69 -2.25
C LEU A 130 -9.91 -12.81 -2.03
N LEU A 131 -9.08 -13.12 -3.03
CA LEU A 131 -8.18 -14.27 -2.98
C LEU A 131 -6.80 -13.94 -2.40
N VAL A 132 -6.37 -12.69 -2.48
CA VAL A 132 -5.03 -12.29 -2.04
C VAL A 132 -5.08 -11.38 -0.82
N TYR A 133 -5.76 -10.23 -0.94
CA TYR A 133 -5.78 -9.24 0.13
C TYR A 133 -6.44 -9.77 1.40
N VAL A 134 -7.66 -10.30 1.30
CA VAL A 134 -8.44 -10.76 2.46
C VAL A 134 -7.72 -11.84 3.27
N PRO A 135 -7.17 -12.91 2.67
CA PRO A 135 -6.40 -13.90 3.42
C PRO A 135 -5.16 -13.31 4.09
N VAL A 136 -4.34 -12.52 3.37
CA VAL A 136 -3.12 -11.93 3.95
C VAL A 136 -3.47 -10.97 5.09
N PHE A 137 -4.52 -10.16 4.93
CA PHE A 137 -5.02 -9.29 5.99
C PHE A 137 -5.42 -10.11 7.24
N LYS A 138 -6.20 -11.17 7.06
CA LYS A 138 -6.59 -12.08 8.16
C LYS A 138 -5.38 -12.69 8.86
N TRP A 139 -4.39 -13.17 8.10
CA TRP A 139 -3.19 -13.80 8.67
C TRP A 139 -2.39 -12.85 9.55
N VAL A 140 -2.24 -11.60 9.11
CA VAL A 140 -1.46 -10.57 9.81
C VAL A 140 -2.23 -10.05 11.03
N TYR A 141 -3.53 -9.77 10.88
CA TYR A 141 -4.35 -9.15 11.92
C TYR A 141 -5.26 -10.18 12.61
N GLY A 142 -4.65 -10.96 13.50
CA GLY A 142 -5.34 -11.93 14.36
C GLY A 142 -5.36 -13.38 13.86
N GLY A 143 -4.87 -13.66 12.65
CA GLY A 143 -4.66 -15.01 12.16
C GLY A 143 -3.29 -15.57 12.55
N TRP A 144 -2.88 -16.64 11.88
CA TRP A 144 -1.73 -17.46 12.24
C TRP A 144 -0.39 -16.69 12.32
N LEU A 145 -0.18 -15.67 11.50
CA LEU A 145 1.03 -14.85 11.54
C LEU A 145 1.05 -13.94 12.78
N GLY A 146 -0.06 -13.24 13.05
CA GLY A 146 -0.18 -12.42 14.25
C GLY A 146 -0.07 -13.24 15.54
N GLN A 147 -0.68 -14.43 15.58
CA GLN A 147 -0.60 -15.36 16.73
C GLN A 147 0.83 -15.89 16.96
N ARG A 148 1.65 -16.01 15.93
CA ARG A 148 3.08 -16.31 16.07
C ARG A 148 3.87 -15.17 16.70
N GLY A 149 3.33 -13.97 16.68
CA GLY A 149 3.96 -12.77 17.27
C GLY A 149 4.59 -11.83 16.24
N SER A 150 4.32 -11.97 14.95
CA SER A 150 4.62 -10.91 14.00
C SER A 150 3.72 -9.70 14.29
N ILE A 151 4.24 -8.50 14.07
CA ILE A 151 3.51 -7.25 14.28
C ILE A 151 3.53 -6.40 13.03
N ASP A 152 2.39 -5.80 12.72
CA ASP A 152 2.21 -4.88 11.59
C ASP A 152 1.19 -3.82 12.01
N PHE A 153 1.65 -2.60 12.31
CA PHE A 153 0.78 -1.59 12.90
C PHE A 153 -0.31 -1.09 11.95
N ALA A 154 0.07 -0.82 10.71
CA ALA A 154 -0.86 -0.20 9.74
C ALA A 154 -0.76 -0.80 8.32
N GLY A 155 -0.10 -1.95 8.11
CA GLY A 155 -0.14 -2.64 6.82
C GLY A 155 1.15 -2.64 6.01
N GLY A 156 2.30 -2.62 6.67
CA GLY A 156 3.58 -2.79 5.97
C GLY A 156 3.66 -4.10 5.21
N THR A 157 3.30 -5.21 5.86
CA THR A 157 3.19 -6.54 5.24
C THR A 157 1.87 -6.71 4.52
N ALA A 158 0.75 -6.44 5.20
CA ALA A 158 -0.58 -6.72 4.67
C ALA A 158 -0.96 -5.87 3.45
N ILE A 159 -0.39 -4.68 3.30
CA ILE A 159 -0.68 -3.74 2.23
C ILE A 159 0.52 -3.58 1.29
N HIS A 160 1.65 -3.05 1.79
CA HIS A 160 2.74 -2.61 0.92
C HIS A 160 3.57 -3.77 0.36
N VAL A 161 4.01 -4.72 1.17
CA VAL A 161 4.69 -5.93 0.68
C VAL A 161 3.76 -6.73 -0.22
N ASN A 162 2.51 -6.90 0.19
CA ASN A 162 1.48 -7.62 -0.55
C ASN A 162 1.23 -7.00 -1.94
N ALA A 163 0.90 -5.70 -2.02
CA ALA A 163 0.66 -5.01 -3.29
C ALA A 163 1.92 -4.92 -4.16
N GLY A 164 3.08 -4.67 -3.54
CA GLY A 164 4.33 -4.50 -4.27
C GLY A 164 4.83 -5.79 -4.93
N ILE A 165 4.71 -6.93 -4.26
CA ILE A 165 5.06 -8.23 -4.86
C ILE A 165 3.99 -8.70 -5.88
N ALA A 166 2.71 -8.36 -5.67
CA ALA A 166 1.65 -8.54 -6.66
C ALA A 166 1.94 -7.74 -7.93
N ALA A 167 2.41 -6.50 -7.79
CA ALA A 167 2.83 -5.67 -8.91
C ALA A 167 3.93 -6.36 -9.73
N LEU A 168 4.95 -6.94 -9.08
CA LEU A 168 5.99 -7.71 -9.77
C LEU A 168 5.39 -8.90 -10.53
N ALA A 169 4.54 -9.69 -9.91
CA ALA A 169 3.88 -10.83 -10.56
C ALA A 169 3.04 -10.39 -11.78
N ALA A 170 2.31 -9.29 -11.64
CA ALA A 170 1.47 -8.76 -12.72
C ALA A 170 2.30 -8.29 -13.91
N VAL A 171 3.39 -7.55 -13.71
CA VAL A 171 4.21 -7.05 -14.83
C VAL A 171 4.98 -8.17 -15.54
N LEU A 172 5.33 -9.25 -14.86
CA LEU A 172 5.96 -10.42 -15.49
C LEU A 172 5.01 -11.11 -16.48
N VAL A 173 3.71 -11.15 -16.19
CA VAL A 173 2.69 -11.71 -17.11
C VAL A 173 2.33 -10.74 -18.21
N LEU A 174 2.19 -9.44 -17.87
CA LEU A 174 1.80 -8.38 -18.81
C LEU A 174 2.88 -8.09 -19.85
N GLY A 175 4.14 -8.17 -19.45
CA GLY A 175 5.31 -7.88 -20.29
C GLY A 175 5.66 -6.39 -20.34
N LYS A 176 6.74 -6.07 -21.07
CA LYS A 176 7.26 -4.70 -21.18
C LYS A 176 6.38 -3.82 -22.06
N ARG A 177 6.39 -2.51 -21.78
CA ARG A 177 5.83 -1.49 -22.69
C ARG A 177 6.51 -1.58 -24.06
N LYS A 178 5.74 -1.30 -25.09
CA LYS A 178 6.24 -1.17 -26.48
C LYS A 178 6.76 0.25 -26.72
N SER A 179 6.11 1.23 -26.11
CA SER A 179 6.54 2.63 -26.12
C SER A 179 7.72 2.85 -25.17
N ALA A 180 8.67 3.68 -25.55
CA ALA A 180 9.78 4.07 -24.68
C ALA A 180 9.25 4.79 -23.43
N PRO A 181 9.88 4.59 -22.27
CA PRO A 181 9.56 5.38 -21.07
C PRO A 181 9.72 6.87 -21.38
N THR A 182 8.76 7.67 -20.91
CA THR A 182 8.80 9.14 -21.01
C THR A 182 8.97 9.76 -19.64
N PRO A 183 9.52 10.97 -19.54
CA PRO A 183 9.49 11.73 -18.30
C PRO A 183 8.04 11.95 -17.83
N PRO A 184 7.82 12.18 -16.52
CA PRO A 184 6.54 12.56 -15.97
C PRO A 184 5.92 13.74 -16.75
N HIS A 185 4.64 13.62 -17.12
CA HIS A 185 4.02 14.71 -17.88
C HIS A 185 3.69 15.92 -17.01
N SER A 186 3.47 15.74 -15.71
CA SER A 186 3.11 16.81 -14.79
C SER A 186 3.70 16.64 -13.40
N MET A 187 4.89 17.20 -13.19
CA MET A 187 5.49 17.25 -11.86
C MET A 187 4.65 17.98 -10.80
N PRO A 188 3.90 19.08 -11.12
CA PRO A 188 2.96 19.64 -10.15
C PRO A 188 1.92 18.64 -9.65
N LEU A 189 1.33 17.80 -10.51
CA LEU A 189 0.38 16.74 -10.08
C LEU A 189 1.07 15.71 -9.19
N VAL A 190 2.30 15.30 -9.50
CA VAL A 190 3.09 14.40 -8.64
C VAL A 190 3.26 14.99 -7.25
N MET A 191 3.64 16.26 -7.14
CA MET A 191 3.86 16.93 -5.86
C MET A 191 2.56 17.14 -5.06
N ILE A 192 1.46 17.48 -5.74
CA ILE A 192 0.12 17.56 -5.12
C ILE A 192 -0.30 16.19 -4.61
N GLY A 193 -0.17 15.14 -5.43
CA GLY A 193 -0.44 13.77 -5.04
C GLY A 193 0.40 13.33 -3.82
N THR A 194 1.68 13.66 -3.80
CA THR A 194 2.57 13.40 -2.65
C THR A 194 2.08 14.09 -1.38
N GLY A 195 1.69 15.36 -1.48
CA GLY A 195 1.17 16.12 -0.33
C GLY A 195 -0.13 15.52 0.22
N ILE A 196 -1.05 15.12 -0.67
CA ILE A 196 -2.31 14.45 -0.30
C ILE A 196 -2.03 13.09 0.35
N LEU A 197 -1.12 12.29 -0.22
CA LEU A 197 -0.70 11.02 0.36
C LEU A 197 -0.10 11.20 1.75
N TRP A 198 0.81 12.16 1.93
CA TRP A 198 1.42 12.43 3.24
C TRP A 198 0.39 12.85 4.28
N PHE A 199 -0.49 13.78 3.90
CA PHE A 199 -1.58 14.24 4.77
C PHE A 199 -2.51 13.08 5.17
N GLY A 200 -2.93 12.26 4.22
CA GLY A 200 -3.78 11.09 4.48
C GLY A 200 -3.08 10.03 5.33
N TRP A 201 -1.73 9.94 5.23
CA TRP A 201 -0.96 8.94 5.97
C TRP A 201 -0.97 9.16 7.49
N PHE A 202 -1.24 10.37 7.95
CA PHE A 202 -1.51 10.60 9.37
C PHE A 202 -2.75 9.82 9.85
N GLY A 203 -3.82 9.82 9.06
CA GLY A 203 -4.98 8.97 9.32
C GLY A 203 -4.68 7.48 9.15
N PHE A 204 -3.91 7.14 8.11
CA PHE A 204 -3.51 5.77 7.82
C PHE A 204 -2.76 5.14 9.01
N ASN A 205 -1.69 5.76 9.46
CA ASN A 205 -0.86 5.24 10.54
C ASN A 205 -1.43 5.55 11.93
N ALA A 206 -1.67 6.81 12.26
CA ALA A 206 -2.12 7.15 13.61
C ALA A 206 -3.58 6.72 13.86
N GLY A 207 -4.41 6.65 12.80
CA GLY A 207 -5.75 6.06 12.88
C GLY A 207 -5.74 4.58 13.22
N SER A 208 -4.69 3.84 12.86
CA SER A 208 -4.55 2.40 13.17
C SER A 208 -4.41 2.09 14.67
N ALA A 209 -4.20 3.10 15.51
CA ALA A 209 -4.35 2.96 16.95
C ALA A 209 -5.81 2.74 17.37
N LEU A 210 -6.79 3.01 16.51
CA LEU A 210 -8.24 2.93 16.72
C LEU A 210 -8.73 3.71 17.95
N ALA A 211 -7.90 4.61 18.45
CA ALA A 211 -8.18 5.45 19.61
C ALA A 211 -7.36 6.75 19.57
N ALA A 212 -7.91 7.83 20.11
CA ALA A 212 -7.19 9.09 20.32
C ALA A 212 -6.35 8.99 21.61
N ASN A 213 -5.20 8.32 21.55
CA ASN A 213 -4.33 8.00 22.68
C ASN A 213 -2.86 8.31 22.40
N GLY A 214 -1.98 8.02 23.35
CA GLY A 214 -0.53 8.23 23.22
C GLY A 214 0.12 7.45 22.07
N GLN A 215 -0.40 6.26 21.74
CA GLN A 215 0.10 5.48 20.60
C GLN A 215 -0.26 6.14 19.27
N ALA A 216 -1.46 6.69 19.14
CA ALA A 216 -1.85 7.48 17.96
C ALA A 216 -0.95 8.72 17.80
N ALA A 217 -0.68 9.45 18.89
CA ALA A 217 0.20 10.62 18.86
C ALA A 217 1.64 10.23 18.47
N GLN A 218 2.17 9.11 18.98
CA GLN A 218 3.48 8.59 18.61
C GLN A 218 3.53 8.17 17.14
N ALA A 219 2.52 7.45 16.66
CA ALA A 219 2.41 7.04 15.26
C ALA A 219 2.33 8.25 14.31
N PHE A 220 1.63 9.31 14.71
CA PHE A 220 1.56 10.58 13.97
C PHE A 220 2.95 11.21 13.81
N LEU A 221 3.67 11.38 14.92
CA LEU A 221 5.02 11.94 14.91
C LEU A 221 5.99 11.07 14.10
N ASN A 222 5.95 9.76 14.28
CA ASN A 222 6.80 8.82 13.56
C ASN A 222 6.57 8.87 12.04
N THR A 223 5.31 8.99 11.62
CA THR A 223 4.92 9.14 10.21
C THR A 223 5.51 10.42 9.60
N PHE A 224 5.41 11.54 10.34
CA PHE A 224 5.99 12.81 9.91
C PHE A 224 7.51 12.71 9.73
N LEU A 225 8.21 12.20 10.76
CA LEU A 225 9.68 12.14 10.79
C LEU A 225 10.23 11.18 9.72
N ALA A 226 9.63 10.00 9.56
CA ALA A 226 10.12 9.01 8.60
C ALA A 226 9.94 9.47 7.14
N GLY A 227 8.81 10.08 6.81
CA GLY A 227 8.58 10.65 5.48
C GLY A 227 9.60 11.74 5.16
N ALA A 228 9.83 12.69 6.09
CA ALA A 228 10.82 13.75 5.93
C ALA A 228 12.24 13.19 5.79
N ALA A 229 12.65 12.28 6.67
CA ALA A 229 13.99 11.70 6.67
C ALA A 229 14.27 10.90 5.38
N ALA A 230 13.28 10.16 4.87
CA ALA A 230 13.43 9.38 3.65
C ALA A 230 13.50 10.27 2.39
N GLY A 231 12.70 11.33 2.34
CA GLY A 231 12.80 12.34 1.28
C GLY A 231 14.20 12.96 1.24
N LEU A 232 14.74 13.35 2.40
CA LEU A 232 16.09 13.88 2.51
C LEU A 232 17.16 12.87 2.08
N ALA A 233 17.04 11.60 2.51
CA ALA A 233 18.00 10.56 2.14
C ALA A 233 17.98 10.29 0.63
N TRP A 234 16.81 10.22 0.00
CA TRP A 234 16.69 10.01 -1.44
C TRP A 234 17.32 11.16 -2.22
N VAL A 235 16.98 12.42 -1.88
CA VAL A 235 17.54 13.63 -2.48
C VAL A 235 19.06 13.68 -2.33
N LEU A 236 19.59 13.32 -1.16
CA LEU A 236 21.04 13.26 -0.93
C LEU A 236 21.71 12.18 -1.81
N VAL A 237 21.10 10.99 -1.90
CA VAL A 237 21.64 9.91 -2.76
C VAL A 237 21.65 10.33 -4.23
N GLU A 238 20.59 10.95 -4.74
CA GLU A 238 20.57 11.49 -6.12
C GLU A 238 21.65 12.55 -6.31
N TRP A 239 21.76 13.49 -5.38
CA TRP A 239 22.76 14.56 -5.48
C TRP A 239 24.19 14.01 -5.54
N LEU A 240 24.52 13.06 -4.68
CA LEU A 240 25.86 12.45 -4.64
C LEU A 240 26.15 11.57 -5.86
N ARG A 241 25.13 10.88 -6.39
CA ARG A 241 25.29 9.91 -7.47
C ARG A 241 25.10 10.52 -8.86
N ASP A 242 24.07 11.35 -9.01
CA ASP A 242 23.60 11.87 -10.31
C ASP A 242 23.94 13.36 -10.51
N GLY A 243 24.49 14.02 -9.49
CA GLY A 243 24.94 15.42 -9.51
C GLY A 243 23.84 16.46 -9.23
N HIS A 244 22.57 16.08 -9.18
CA HIS A 244 21.45 16.97 -8.91
C HIS A 244 20.27 16.21 -8.28
N PRO A 245 19.55 16.84 -7.32
CA PRO A 245 18.33 16.28 -6.77
C PRO A 245 17.15 16.53 -7.70
N THR A 246 16.11 15.68 -7.62
CA THR A 246 14.89 15.85 -8.41
C THR A 246 13.65 15.98 -7.52
N ASN A 247 12.61 16.68 -8.03
CA ASN A 247 11.31 16.71 -7.36
C ASN A 247 10.68 15.32 -7.32
N LEU A 248 10.86 14.53 -8.39
CA LEU A 248 10.39 13.13 -8.42
C LEU A 248 11.09 12.29 -7.35
N GLY A 249 12.40 12.46 -7.18
CA GLY A 249 13.16 11.77 -6.13
C GLY A 249 12.70 12.16 -4.73
N ALA A 250 12.47 13.46 -4.49
CA ALA A 250 11.91 13.92 -3.22
C ALA A 250 10.53 13.31 -2.95
N ALA A 251 9.63 13.32 -3.93
CA ALA A 251 8.29 12.74 -3.84
C ALA A 251 8.34 11.23 -3.57
N SER A 252 9.13 10.48 -4.34
CA SER A 252 9.31 9.03 -4.19
C SER A 252 9.96 8.68 -2.85
N GLY A 253 10.94 9.47 -2.40
CA GLY A 253 11.59 9.31 -1.10
C GLY A 253 10.63 9.52 0.07
N ILE A 254 9.79 10.55 0.02
CA ILE A 254 8.74 10.78 1.02
C ILE A 254 7.83 9.56 1.10
N VAL A 255 7.30 9.09 -0.03
CA VAL A 255 6.41 7.92 -0.07
C VAL A 255 7.13 6.67 0.45
N ALA A 256 8.40 6.44 0.08
CA ALA A 256 9.18 5.29 0.58
C ALA A 256 9.32 5.32 2.11
N GLY A 257 9.52 6.48 2.72
CA GLY A 257 9.57 6.64 4.18
C GLY A 257 8.24 6.40 4.85
N LEU A 258 7.16 6.88 4.26
CA LEU A 258 5.79 6.64 4.72
C LEU A 258 5.44 5.15 4.66
N VAL A 259 5.81 4.47 3.59
CA VAL A 259 5.67 3.01 3.44
C VAL A 259 6.46 2.26 4.50
N ALA A 260 7.74 2.61 4.70
CA ALA A 260 8.60 1.87 5.62
C ALA A 260 8.24 2.09 7.10
N ILE A 261 7.72 3.26 7.47
CA ILE A 261 7.27 3.48 8.84
C ILE A 261 5.92 2.82 9.14
N THR A 262 5.11 2.55 8.12
CA THR A 262 3.74 2.03 8.26
C THR A 262 3.65 0.81 9.17
N PRO A 263 4.47 -0.25 9.05
CA PRO A 263 4.40 -1.39 9.95
C PRO A 263 4.89 -1.10 11.36
N ALA A 264 5.70 -0.06 11.54
CA ALA A 264 6.39 0.27 12.79
C ALA A 264 5.80 1.48 13.52
N ALA A 265 4.90 2.25 12.89
CA ALA A 265 4.51 3.59 13.33
C ALA A 265 4.07 3.68 14.78
N GLY A 266 3.33 2.71 15.28
CA GLY A 266 2.86 2.66 16.68
C GLY A 266 3.79 1.90 17.63
N TYR A 267 4.92 1.38 17.17
CA TYR A 267 5.76 0.47 17.93
C TYR A 267 7.21 0.94 18.12
N VAL A 268 7.57 2.09 17.55
CA VAL A 268 8.92 2.65 17.64
C VAL A 268 8.90 4.08 18.15
N SER A 269 10.05 4.58 18.66
CA SER A 269 10.15 5.94 19.21
C SER A 269 11.58 6.48 19.16
N GLY A 270 11.77 7.69 19.62
CA GLY A 270 13.07 8.36 19.69
C GLY A 270 13.71 8.52 18.30
N PRO A 271 14.96 8.09 18.07
CA PRO A 271 15.63 8.21 16.78
C PRO A 271 15.16 7.21 15.72
N SER A 272 14.44 6.14 16.13
CA SER A 272 14.10 5.01 15.25
C SER A 272 13.32 5.41 13.99
N PRO A 273 12.28 6.27 14.04
CA PRO A 273 11.56 6.66 12.81
C PRO A 273 12.45 7.43 11.82
N ILE A 274 13.40 8.24 12.31
CA ILE A 274 14.37 8.94 11.47
C ILE A 274 15.29 7.92 10.79
N LEU A 275 15.82 6.96 11.55
CA LEU A 275 16.70 5.91 11.01
C LEU A 275 15.97 5.02 9.99
N ILE A 276 14.73 4.61 10.29
CA ILE A 276 13.89 3.86 9.35
C ILE A 276 13.68 4.65 8.06
N GLY A 277 13.37 5.95 8.18
CA GLY A 277 13.21 6.84 7.03
C GLY A 277 14.49 6.96 6.20
N LEU A 278 15.63 7.26 6.82
CA LEU A 278 16.93 7.38 6.14
C LEU A 278 17.30 6.09 5.39
N ILE A 279 17.16 4.94 6.04
CA ILE A 279 17.44 3.64 5.44
C ILE A 279 16.50 3.38 4.27
N ALA A 280 15.19 3.60 4.44
CA ALA A 280 14.20 3.38 3.40
C ALA A 280 14.43 4.28 2.19
N GLY A 281 14.66 5.58 2.40
CA GLY A 281 14.92 6.53 1.33
C GLY A 281 16.14 6.15 0.49
N ALA A 282 17.24 5.80 1.16
CA ALA A 282 18.46 5.36 0.48
C ALA A 282 18.25 4.02 -0.26
N VAL A 283 17.71 3.01 0.42
CA VAL A 283 17.52 1.66 -0.17
C VAL A 283 16.54 1.70 -1.34
N CYS A 284 15.39 2.38 -1.21
CA CYS A 284 14.40 2.45 -2.28
C CYS A 284 14.92 3.26 -3.48
N CYS A 285 15.73 4.31 -3.28
CA CYS A 285 16.39 5.05 -4.36
C CYS A 285 17.27 4.17 -5.25
N TYR A 286 17.89 3.14 -4.69
CA TYR A 286 18.60 2.12 -5.48
C TYR A 286 17.64 1.04 -6.00
N ALA A 287 16.66 0.64 -5.22
CA ALA A 287 15.75 -0.46 -5.54
C ALA A 287 14.91 -0.18 -6.80
N VAL A 288 14.45 1.06 -7.02
CA VAL A 288 13.70 1.43 -8.24
C VAL A 288 14.49 1.21 -9.53
N ARG A 289 15.81 1.16 -9.45
CA ARG A 289 16.69 0.88 -10.61
C ARG A 289 16.87 -0.61 -10.87
N LEU A 290 16.48 -1.49 -9.94
CA LEU A 290 16.60 -2.95 -10.10
C LEU A 290 15.80 -3.47 -11.30
N LYS A 291 14.70 -2.79 -11.66
CA LYS A 291 13.93 -3.10 -12.86
C LYS A 291 14.79 -3.11 -14.14
N ASN A 292 15.74 -2.18 -14.24
CA ASN A 292 16.66 -2.11 -15.38
C ASN A 292 17.65 -3.28 -15.38
N LYS A 293 18.13 -3.69 -14.19
CA LYS A 293 19.07 -4.81 -14.04
C LYS A 293 18.41 -6.17 -14.31
N PHE A 294 17.20 -6.38 -13.79
CA PHE A 294 16.47 -7.64 -13.90
C PHE A 294 15.54 -7.70 -15.11
N GLY A 295 15.35 -6.58 -15.80
CA GLY A 295 14.65 -6.52 -17.06
C GLY A 295 13.13 -6.66 -16.97
N TYR A 296 12.50 -6.40 -15.80
CA TYR A 296 11.05 -6.24 -15.68
C TYR A 296 10.64 -4.78 -15.89
N ASP A 297 9.39 -4.53 -16.30
CA ASP A 297 8.91 -3.18 -16.57
C ASP A 297 7.82 -2.78 -15.55
N ASP A 298 8.28 -2.32 -14.40
CA ASP A 298 7.48 -1.64 -13.39
C ASP A 298 7.40 -0.14 -13.76
N ALA A 299 6.24 0.29 -14.27
CA ALA A 299 6.14 1.61 -14.91
C ALA A 299 6.42 2.76 -13.95
N LEU A 300 5.84 2.74 -12.74
CA LEU A 300 5.88 3.84 -11.77
C LEU A 300 6.51 3.43 -10.43
N ASP A 301 7.46 2.51 -10.46
CA ASP A 301 8.34 2.14 -9.33
C ASP A 301 7.64 1.49 -8.12
N VAL A 302 6.50 0.82 -8.33
CA VAL A 302 5.70 0.18 -7.27
C VAL A 302 6.51 -0.87 -6.52
N VAL A 303 7.29 -1.70 -7.23
CA VAL A 303 8.13 -2.75 -6.63
C VAL A 303 9.22 -2.13 -5.76
N GLY A 304 9.91 -1.10 -6.29
CA GLY A 304 11.01 -0.45 -5.57
C GLY A 304 10.57 0.31 -4.32
N VAL A 305 9.40 0.96 -4.38
CA VAL A 305 8.88 1.80 -3.28
C VAL A 305 8.05 0.98 -2.29
N HIS A 306 7.04 0.23 -2.78
CA HIS A 306 6.10 -0.46 -1.88
C HIS A 306 6.60 -1.84 -1.45
N PHE A 307 7.09 -2.69 -2.36
CA PHE A 307 7.61 -3.99 -1.95
C PHE A 307 8.88 -3.86 -1.11
N VAL A 308 9.90 -3.17 -1.64
CA VAL A 308 11.18 -3.03 -0.93
C VAL A 308 11.03 -2.15 0.30
N GLY A 309 10.33 -1.02 0.22
CA GLY A 309 10.11 -0.13 1.36
C GLY A 309 9.32 -0.80 2.49
N GLY A 310 8.23 -1.52 2.17
CA GLY A 310 7.44 -2.28 3.14
C GLY A 310 8.25 -3.40 3.81
N LEU A 311 9.04 -4.14 3.02
CA LEU A 311 9.90 -5.20 3.53
C LEU A 311 10.98 -4.64 4.47
N VAL A 312 11.65 -3.56 4.08
CA VAL A 312 12.65 -2.86 4.91
C VAL A 312 12.02 -2.41 6.22
N GLY A 313 10.88 -1.73 6.16
CA GLY A 313 10.18 -1.25 7.36
C GLY A 313 9.76 -2.39 8.29
N SER A 314 9.14 -3.43 7.73
CA SER A 314 8.69 -4.60 8.49
C SER A 314 9.86 -5.35 9.17
N LEU A 315 10.99 -5.51 8.49
CA LEU A 315 12.17 -6.15 9.10
C LEU A 315 12.83 -5.26 10.16
N LEU A 316 12.84 -3.94 9.97
CA LEU A 316 13.42 -3.00 10.93
C LEU A 316 12.65 -2.95 12.27
N ILE A 317 11.38 -3.34 12.31
CA ILE A 317 10.66 -3.55 13.58
C ILE A 317 11.42 -4.55 14.47
N GLY A 318 11.95 -5.61 13.89
CA GLY A 318 12.73 -6.61 14.62
C GLY A 318 13.92 -6.02 15.37
N PHE A 319 14.40 -4.86 14.97
CA PHE A 319 15.47 -4.12 15.65
C PHE A 319 14.94 -3.05 16.61
N PHE A 320 13.92 -2.29 16.21
CA PHE A 320 13.51 -1.04 16.84
C PHE A 320 12.23 -1.10 17.67
N ALA A 321 11.51 -2.25 17.72
CA ALA A 321 10.26 -2.35 18.49
C ALA A 321 10.50 -2.03 19.98
N ASN A 322 9.84 -0.96 20.46
CA ASN A 322 9.97 -0.43 21.79
C ASN A 322 8.83 -0.94 22.70
N PRO A 323 9.14 -1.72 23.76
CA PRO A 323 8.12 -2.30 24.65
C PRO A 323 7.26 -1.28 25.38
N ALA A 324 7.64 -0.01 25.44
CA ALA A 324 6.84 1.03 26.08
C ALA A 324 5.49 1.31 25.37
N PHE A 325 5.30 0.80 24.14
CA PHE A 325 4.06 1.01 23.36
C PHE A 325 3.15 -0.22 23.29
N PHE A 326 3.53 -1.30 23.96
CA PHE A 326 2.70 -2.51 24.05
C PHE A 326 2.97 -3.22 25.38
N ASP A 327 2.01 -3.35 26.23
CA ASP A 327 2.07 -3.86 27.62
C ASP A 327 2.64 -5.29 27.76
N GLY A 328 3.81 -5.57 27.18
CA GLY A 328 4.45 -6.87 27.20
C GLY A 328 3.80 -7.94 26.33
N ALA A 329 2.73 -7.59 25.60
CA ALA A 329 1.98 -8.54 24.76
C ALA A 329 2.77 -8.98 23.49
N PHE A 330 3.75 -8.18 23.07
CA PHE A 330 4.55 -8.45 21.87
C PHE A 330 6.04 -8.58 22.17
N MET A 331 6.77 -9.13 21.21
CA MET A 331 8.21 -9.30 21.33
C MET A 331 8.93 -7.97 21.17
N LYS A 332 9.95 -7.74 21.96
CA LYS A 332 10.83 -6.57 21.88
C LYS A 332 11.76 -6.66 20.68
N GLY A 333 12.17 -5.52 20.13
CA GLY A 333 13.24 -5.44 19.16
C GLY A 333 14.62 -5.75 19.76
N ILE A 334 15.58 -6.06 18.90
CA ILE A 334 16.96 -6.41 19.29
C ILE A 334 17.57 -5.32 20.18
N PHE A 335 17.41 -4.05 19.84
CA PHE A 335 17.96 -2.92 20.59
C PHE A 335 17.30 -2.68 21.95
N TYR A 336 16.20 -3.37 22.22
CA TYR A 336 15.50 -3.36 23.52
C TYR A 336 15.63 -4.70 24.27
N GLY A 337 16.60 -5.54 23.87
CA GLY A 337 16.89 -6.80 24.55
C GLY A 337 15.95 -7.95 24.17
N GLY A 338 15.22 -7.87 23.04
CA GLY A 338 14.29 -8.91 22.58
C GLY A 338 14.94 -10.09 21.85
N GLY A 339 16.25 -10.01 21.56
CA GLY A 339 16.91 -11.01 20.71
C GLY A 339 16.36 -11.00 19.27
N ALA A 340 16.66 -12.06 18.50
CA ALA A 340 16.30 -12.13 17.08
C ALA A 340 14.90 -12.71 16.82
N LYS A 341 14.12 -13.03 17.86
CA LYS A 341 12.83 -13.73 17.69
C LYS A 341 11.82 -12.91 16.87
N LEU A 342 11.63 -11.63 17.22
CA LEU A 342 10.72 -10.76 16.48
C LEU A 342 11.17 -10.59 15.02
N LEU A 343 12.46 -10.42 14.77
CA LEU A 343 12.99 -10.32 13.40
C LEU A 343 12.68 -11.59 12.59
N LEU A 344 12.79 -12.76 13.19
CA LEU A 344 12.45 -14.03 12.55
C LEU A 344 10.95 -14.10 12.23
N GLU A 345 10.07 -13.73 13.17
CA GLU A 345 8.62 -13.73 12.92
C GLU A 345 8.22 -12.71 11.84
N GLN A 346 8.86 -11.54 11.80
CA GLN A 346 8.68 -10.58 10.70
C GLN A 346 9.13 -11.16 9.35
N ALA A 347 10.27 -11.86 9.32
CA ALA A 347 10.73 -12.52 8.09
C ALA A 347 9.77 -13.62 7.61
N ILE A 348 9.22 -14.41 8.53
CA ILE A 348 8.23 -15.44 8.22
C ILE A 348 6.93 -14.82 7.68
N ALA A 349 6.44 -13.76 8.33
CA ALA A 349 5.21 -13.08 7.91
C ALA A 349 5.36 -12.48 6.51
N ASN A 350 6.46 -11.79 6.25
CA ASN A 350 6.74 -11.26 4.93
C ASN A 350 6.93 -12.38 3.88
N GLY A 351 7.65 -13.44 4.22
CA GLY A 351 7.84 -14.60 3.35
C GLY A 351 6.52 -15.25 2.94
N ALA A 352 5.61 -15.44 3.89
CA ALA A 352 4.28 -15.99 3.63
C ALA A 352 3.45 -15.08 2.71
N ALA A 353 3.42 -13.77 3.00
CA ALA A 353 2.72 -12.79 2.16
C ALA A 353 3.32 -12.72 0.74
N ILE A 354 4.64 -12.73 0.61
CA ILE A 354 5.35 -12.72 -0.68
C ILE A 354 4.95 -13.94 -1.53
N VAL A 355 5.05 -15.14 -0.97
CA VAL A 355 4.76 -16.36 -1.71
C VAL A 355 3.29 -16.41 -2.13
N TRP A 356 2.37 -16.15 -1.21
CA TRP A 356 0.93 -16.19 -1.48
C TRP A 356 0.54 -15.15 -2.54
N SER A 357 0.92 -13.90 -2.31
CA SER A 357 0.55 -12.81 -3.20
C SER A 357 1.15 -12.98 -4.59
N PHE A 358 2.44 -13.36 -4.69
CA PHE A 358 3.09 -13.58 -5.98
C PHE A 358 2.42 -14.70 -6.77
N VAL A 359 2.25 -15.87 -6.15
CA VAL A 359 1.73 -17.06 -6.83
C VAL A 359 0.30 -16.84 -7.30
N LEU A 360 -0.57 -16.33 -6.43
CA LEU A 360 -1.97 -16.10 -6.79
C LEU A 360 -2.12 -14.96 -7.79
N THR A 361 -1.40 -13.86 -7.64
CA THR A 361 -1.44 -12.76 -8.60
C THR A 361 -0.97 -13.22 -9.98
N TYR A 362 0.14 -13.97 -10.04
CA TYR A 362 0.63 -14.55 -11.30
C TYR A 362 -0.42 -15.46 -11.93
N GLY A 363 -1.05 -16.33 -11.13
CA GLY A 363 -2.12 -17.24 -11.58
C GLY A 363 -3.33 -16.48 -12.12
N ILE A 364 -3.84 -15.49 -11.37
CA ILE A 364 -4.97 -14.64 -11.79
C ILE A 364 -4.65 -13.95 -13.12
N MET A 365 -3.49 -13.31 -13.22
CA MET A 365 -3.06 -12.62 -14.43
C MET A 365 -2.91 -13.58 -15.62
N MET A 366 -2.42 -14.81 -15.41
CA MET A 366 -2.32 -15.82 -16.46
C MET A 366 -3.71 -16.29 -16.94
N VAL A 367 -4.68 -16.46 -16.04
CA VAL A 367 -6.06 -16.79 -16.40
C VAL A 367 -6.68 -15.66 -17.21
N LEU A 368 -6.57 -14.42 -16.74
CA LEU A 368 -7.10 -13.25 -17.46
C LEU A 368 -6.44 -13.09 -18.83
N LYS A 369 -5.13 -13.32 -18.94
CA LYS A 369 -4.40 -13.27 -20.21
C LYS A 369 -4.93 -14.27 -21.24
N LYS A 370 -5.28 -15.49 -20.78
CA LYS A 370 -5.78 -16.57 -21.66
C LYS A 370 -7.27 -16.45 -21.99
N THR A 371 -8.04 -15.69 -21.22
CA THR A 371 -9.51 -15.55 -21.39
C THR A 371 -9.89 -14.26 -22.09
N ILE A 372 -9.71 -13.12 -21.42
CA ILE A 372 -10.15 -11.81 -21.91
C ILE A 372 -9.00 -10.97 -22.48
N GLY A 373 -7.75 -11.43 -22.30
CA GLY A 373 -6.54 -10.65 -22.63
C GLY A 373 -6.31 -9.53 -21.61
N VAL A 374 -5.06 -9.32 -21.21
CA VAL A 374 -4.71 -8.33 -20.17
C VAL A 374 -4.10 -7.04 -20.74
N ARG A 375 -3.68 -7.07 -22.00
CA ARG A 375 -2.94 -5.96 -22.62
C ARG A 375 -3.75 -5.32 -23.74
N VAL A 376 -3.67 -4.00 -23.85
CA VAL A 376 -4.22 -3.24 -24.98
C VAL A 376 -3.42 -3.54 -26.27
N SER A 377 -3.96 -3.16 -27.44
CA SER A 377 -3.22 -3.26 -28.70
C SER A 377 -2.03 -2.30 -28.73
N GLU A 378 -1.07 -2.56 -29.61
CA GLU A 378 0.10 -1.68 -29.76
C GLU A 378 -0.32 -0.29 -30.27
N GLU A 379 -1.36 -0.21 -31.10
CA GLU A 379 -1.95 1.05 -31.56
C GLU A 379 -2.55 1.85 -30.40
N SER A 380 -3.33 1.19 -29.51
CA SER A 380 -3.92 1.83 -28.33
C SER A 380 -2.83 2.29 -27.35
N GLU A 381 -1.81 1.47 -27.11
CA GLU A 381 -0.67 1.85 -26.28
C GLU A 381 0.08 3.07 -26.86
N ALA A 382 0.24 3.12 -28.16
CA ALA A 382 0.87 4.24 -28.85
C ALA A 382 -0.01 5.50 -28.86
N ALA A 383 -1.32 5.38 -29.08
CA ALA A 383 -2.26 6.49 -29.13
C ALA A 383 -2.53 7.12 -27.75
N GLY A 384 -2.57 6.32 -26.70
CA GLY A 384 -2.92 6.70 -25.34
C GLY A 384 -4.22 6.04 -24.88
N LEU A 385 -4.25 5.67 -23.60
CA LEU A 385 -5.33 4.87 -23.04
C LEU A 385 -6.58 5.70 -22.68
N ASP A 386 -6.44 7.01 -22.46
CA ASP A 386 -7.58 7.88 -22.14
C ASP A 386 -8.62 7.81 -23.26
N LEU A 387 -8.20 8.00 -24.51
CA LEU A 387 -9.09 7.91 -25.65
C LEU A 387 -9.47 6.46 -25.99
N ALA A 388 -8.50 5.54 -25.93
CA ALA A 388 -8.71 4.16 -26.36
C ALA A 388 -9.61 3.33 -25.44
N GLU A 389 -9.52 3.55 -24.12
CA GLU A 389 -10.26 2.77 -23.11
C GLU A 389 -11.48 3.53 -22.55
N HIS A 390 -11.48 4.89 -22.58
CA HIS A 390 -12.51 5.71 -21.93
C HIS A 390 -13.23 6.69 -22.87
N GLY A 391 -12.71 6.91 -24.09
CA GLY A 391 -13.29 7.87 -25.04
C GLY A 391 -13.14 9.33 -24.59
N GLU A 392 -12.18 9.63 -23.71
CA GLU A 392 -11.98 10.93 -23.09
C GLU A 392 -10.57 11.45 -23.35
N THR A 393 -10.36 12.76 -23.19
CA THR A 393 -9.06 13.41 -23.22
C THR A 393 -8.90 14.28 -21.99
N ALA A 394 -7.75 14.18 -21.31
CA ALA A 394 -7.48 14.95 -20.09
C ALA A 394 -7.24 16.44 -20.38
N TYR A 395 -6.67 16.75 -21.53
CA TYR A 395 -6.24 18.08 -21.90
C TYR A 395 -6.75 18.43 -23.31
N ASN A 396 -7.44 19.55 -23.43
CA ASN A 396 -7.86 20.14 -24.71
C ASN A 396 -6.73 21.10 -25.16
N ASN A 397 -5.80 20.59 -25.95
CA ASN A 397 -4.73 21.38 -26.58
C ASN A 397 -5.08 21.67 -28.03
#